data_3f367df5740cd1c2c8aef1fecac93fe4
#
_entry.id   3f367df5740cd1c2c8aef1fecac93fe4
#
_cell.length_a   1.000
_cell.length_b   1.000
_cell.length_c   1.000
_cell.angle_alpha   90.00
_cell.angle_beta   90.00
_cell.angle_gamma   90.00
#
_symmetry.space_group_name_H-M   'P 1'
#
loop_
_entity.id
_entity.type
_entity.pdbx_description
1 polymer ?
#
loop_
_entity_poly.entity_id
_entity_poly.type
_entity_poly.pdbx_seq_one_letter_code
_entity_poly.pdbx_strand_id
1 'polypeptide(L)' 'MKSVGAFVRERRRANQMSQHALAELAGVSQPFISELERGKPTVRLDAVNRVLAVFGKQVGVVDAPRPEVHP' A
#
# COMPACT_ATOMS: atom_id res chain seq x y z
N MET A 1 12.58 2.07 -7.28
CA MET A 1 11.91 1.49 -6.10
C MET A 1 10.42 1.37 -6.38
N LYS A 2 9.85 0.23 -6.05
CA LYS A 2 8.43 -0.01 -6.28
C LYS A 2 7.59 0.71 -5.23
N SER A 3 6.57 1.43 -5.65
CA SER A 3 5.65 2.08 -4.72
C SER A 3 4.79 1.07 -3.97
N VAL A 4 4.22 1.48 -2.84
CA VAL A 4 3.29 0.64 -2.08
C VAL A 4 2.10 0.26 -2.94
N GLY A 5 1.56 1.20 -3.72
CA GLY A 5 0.42 0.93 -4.60
C GLY A 5 0.75 -0.12 -5.66
N ALA A 6 1.93 -0.03 -6.26
CA ALA A 6 2.38 -1.02 -7.25
C ALA A 6 2.54 -2.40 -6.61
N PHE A 7 3.11 -2.46 -5.40
CA PHE A 7 3.24 -3.70 -4.64
C PHE A 7 1.87 -4.33 -4.37
N VAL A 8 0.91 -3.54 -3.90
CA VAL A 8 -0.45 -4.01 -3.61
C VAL A 8 -1.12 -4.58 -4.86
N ARG A 9 -1.05 -3.84 -5.96
CA ARG A 9 -1.63 -4.28 -7.23
C ARG A 9 -1.04 -5.60 -7.71
N GLU A 10 0.28 -5.72 -7.62
CA GLU A 10 0.99 -6.91 -8.04
C GLU A 10 0.60 -8.12 -7.19
N ARG A 11 0.58 -7.96 -5.87
CA ARG A 11 0.17 -9.04 -4.96
C ARG A 11 -1.28 -9.42 -5.13
N ARG A 12 -2.15 -8.42 -5.31
CA ARG A 12 -3.56 -8.66 -5.54
C ARG A 12 -3.77 -9.51 -6.80
N ARG A 13 -3.12 -9.15 -7.89
CA ARG A 13 -3.22 -9.88 -9.15
C ARG A 13 -2.63 -11.28 -9.04
N ALA A 14 -1.51 -11.42 -8.36
CA ALA A 14 -0.88 -12.72 -8.13
C ALA A 14 -1.80 -13.66 -7.36
N ASN A 15 -2.65 -13.12 -6.49
CA ASN A 15 -3.63 -13.90 -5.73
C ASN A 15 -5.00 -13.94 -6.41
N GLN A 16 -5.11 -13.46 -7.65
CA GLN A 16 -6.34 -13.48 -8.43
C GLN A 16 -7.51 -12.79 -7.75
N MET A 17 -7.22 -11.71 -7.03
CA MET A 17 -8.23 -10.92 -6.33
C MET A 17 -8.66 -9.71 -7.16
N SER A 18 -9.96 -9.38 -7.09
CA SER A 18 -10.44 -8.08 -7.55
C SER A 18 -10.11 -7.01 -6.51
N GLN A 19 -10.19 -5.74 -6.90
CA GLN A 19 -10.07 -4.64 -5.94
C GLN A 19 -11.16 -4.73 -4.88
N HIS A 20 -12.38 -5.11 -5.28
CA HIS A 20 -13.49 -5.28 -4.35
C HIS A 20 -13.18 -6.36 -3.30
N ALA A 21 -12.69 -7.50 -3.73
CA ALA A 21 -12.35 -8.59 -2.81
C ALA A 21 -11.28 -8.17 -1.80
N LEU A 22 -10.24 -7.48 -2.27
CA LEU A 22 -9.19 -6.99 -1.39
C LEU A 22 -9.74 -5.97 -0.40
N ALA A 23 -10.58 -5.05 -0.86
CA ALA A 23 -11.21 -4.05 0.00
C ALA A 23 -11.99 -4.71 1.14
N GLU A 24 -12.78 -5.74 0.83
CA GLU A 24 -13.54 -6.47 1.84
C GLU A 24 -12.62 -7.13 2.87
N LEU A 25 -11.57 -7.82 2.42
CA LEU A 25 -10.63 -8.48 3.32
C LEU A 25 -9.90 -7.49 4.22
N ALA A 26 -9.53 -6.35 3.68
CA ALA A 26 -8.78 -5.33 4.42
C ALA A 26 -9.67 -4.45 5.31
N GLY A 27 -10.98 -4.47 5.08
CA GLY A 27 -11.89 -3.59 5.82
C GLY A 27 -11.78 -2.13 5.39
N VAL A 28 -11.52 -1.89 4.11
CA VAL A 28 -11.44 -0.54 3.52
C VAL A 28 -12.38 -0.45 2.32
N SER A 29 -12.57 0.76 1.80
CA SER A 29 -13.42 0.94 0.62
C SER A 29 -12.68 0.55 -0.65
N GLN A 30 -13.42 0.13 -1.68
CA GLN A 30 -12.83 -0.14 -2.99
C GLN A 30 -12.20 1.10 -3.61
N PRO A 31 -12.82 2.30 -3.54
CA PRO A 31 -12.15 3.51 -4.01
C PRO A 31 -10.79 3.76 -3.35
N PHE A 32 -10.64 3.41 -2.06
CA PHE A 32 -9.36 3.52 -1.39
C PHE A 32 -8.32 2.62 -2.06
N ILE A 33 -8.66 1.37 -2.36
CA ILE A 33 -7.76 0.43 -3.07
C ILE A 33 -7.37 1.01 -4.43
N SER A 34 -8.34 1.52 -5.19
CA SER A 34 -8.10 2.10 -6.50
C SER A 34 -7.13 3.28 -6.43
N GLU A 35 -7.34 4.19 -5.47
CA GLU A 35 -6.47 5.35 -5.28
C GLU A 35 -5.08 4.94 -4.85
N LEU A 36 -4.98 3.98 -3.93
CA LEU A 36 -3.69 3.46 -3.47
C LEU A 36 -2.88 2.86 -4.62
N GLU A 37 -3.52 2.05 -5.45
CA GLU A 37 -2.85 1.40 -6.58
C GLU A 37 -2.44 2.40 -7.66
N ARG A 38 -3.14 3.53 -7.78
CA ARG A 38 -2.75 4.60 -8.71
C ARG A 38 -1.65 5.50 -8.17
N GLY A 39 -1.24 5.29 -6.92
CA GLY A 39 -0.15 6.06 -6.33
C GLY A 39 -0.55 7.40 -5.74
N LYS A 40 -1.80 7.54 -5.29
CA LYS A 40 -2.23 8.77 -4.61
C LYS A 40 -1.29 9.06 -3.44
N PRO A 41 -0.68 10.27 -3.37
CA PRO A 41 0.34 10.55 -2.35
C PRO A 41 -0.20 10.76 -0.95
N THR A 42 -1.48 11.10 -0.81
CA THR A 42 -2.10 11.39 0.49
C THR A 42 -3.06 10.26 0.87
N VAL A 43 -2.51 9.19 1.43
CA VAL A 43 -3.30 8.05 1.91
C VAL A 43 -3.08 7.89 3.42
N ARG A 44 -4.09 7.38 4.11
CA ARG A 44 -3.99 7.13 5.54
C ARG A 44 -3.15 5.89 5.80
N LEU A 45 -2.16 6.04 6.68
CA LEU A 45 -1.23 4.96 7.00
C LEU A 45 -1.94 3.76 7.64
N ASP A 46 -2.89 4.00 8.54
CA ASP A 46 -3.64 2.92 9.18
C ASP A 46 -4.41 2.08 8.16
N ALA A 47 -5.04 2.72 7.18
CA ALA A 47 -5.75 2.02 6.11
C ALA A 47 -4.78 1.27 5.18
N VAL A 48 -3.63 1.87 4.87
CA VAL A 48 -2.59 1.21 4.08
C VAL A 48 -2.13 -0.07 4.77
N ASN A 49 -1.88 0.01 6.08
CA ASN A 49 -1.45 -1.16 6.85
C ASN A 49 -2.51 -2.27 6.89
N ARG A 50 -3.79 -1.92 6.89
CA ARG A 50 -4.85 -2.93 6.79
C ARG A 50 -4.78 -3.69 5.48
N VAL A 51 -4.52 -2.99 4.38
CA VAL A 51 -4.36 -3.61 3.07
C VAL A 51 -3.13 -4.49 3.05
N LEU A 52 -1.99 -3.97 3.54
CA LEU A 52 -0.74 -4.73 3.54
C LEU A 52 -0.82 -5.96 4.45
N ALA A 53 -1.61 -5.90 5.52
CA ALA A 53 -1.78 -7.02 6.45
C ALA A 53 -2.38 -8.25 5.74
N VAL A 54 -3.20 -8.06 4.71
CA VAL A 54 -3.73 -9.16 3.90
C VAL A 54 -2.61 -10.00 3.31
N PHE A 55 -1.47 -9.36 3.00
CA PHE A 55 -0.30 -10.02 2.42
C PHE A 55 0.82 -10.25 3.44
N GLY A 56 0.51 -10.12 4.74
CA GLY A 56 1.49 -10.31 5.79
C GLY A 56 2.56 -9.23 5.86
N LYS A 57 2.24 -8.02 5.42
CA LYS A 57 3.18 -6.90 5.38
C LYS A 57 2.66 -5.72 6.17
N GLN A 58 3.54 -4.77 6.42
CA GLN A 58 3.20 -3.49 7.04
C GLN A 58 4.22 -2.44 6.61
N VAL A 59 3.83 -1.17 6.69
CA VAL A 59 4.76 -0.06 6.53
C VAL A 59 5.60 0.04 7.80
N GLY A 60 6.89 0.18 7.65
CA GLY A 60 7.81 0.29 8.77
C GLY A 60 8.86 1.35 8.54
N VAL A 61 9.60 1.65 9.60
CA VAL A 61 10.77 2.54 9.53
C VAL A 61 11.96 1.69 9.09
N VAL A 62 12.65 2.15 8.06
CA VAL A 62 13.84 1.49 7.54
C VAL A 62 14.96 2.50 7.42
N ASP A 63 16.19 2.01 7.39
CA ASP A 63 17.34 2.87 7.17
C ASP A 63 17.31 3.39 5.74
N ALA A 64 17.61 4.67 5.60
CA ALA A 64 17.68 5.32 4.31
C ALA A 64 18.85 6.30 4.31
N PRO A 65 19.43 6.63 3.15
CA PRO A 65 20.44 7.66 3.07
C PRO A 65 19.91 8.97 3.64
N ARG A 66 20.69 9.61 4.51
CA ARG A 66 20.31 10.92 5.02
C ARG A 66 20.44 11.96 3.91
N PRO A 67 19.48 12.88 3.81
CA PRO A 67 19.72 14.02 2.93
C PRO A 67 20.94 14.79 3.41
N GLU A 68 21.73 15.26 2.45
CA GLU A 68 22.91 16.05 2.77
C GLU A 68 22.44 17.39 3.35
N VAL A 69 22.93 17.70 4.55
CA VAL A 69 22.56 18.94 5.23
C VAL A 69 23.78 19.84 5.23
N HIS A 70 23.67 20.99 4.60
CA HIS A 70 24.70 22.01 4.63
C HIS A 70 24.32 23.07 5.67
N PRO A 71 25.24 23.42 6.58
CA PRO A 71 25.01 24.50 7.54
C PRO A 71 24.86 25.85 6.86
#